data_356e9b0f1145d188e81a1973cb9b77c4
#
_entry.id   356e9b0f1145d188e81a1973cb9b77c4
#
_cell.length_a   1.000
_cell.length_b   1.000
_cell.length_c   1.000
_cell.angle_alpha   90.00
_cell.angle_beta   90.00
_cell.angle_gamma   90.00
#
_symmetry.space_group_name_H-M   'P 1'
#
loop_
_entity.id
_entity.type
_entity.pdbx_description
1 polymer ?
#
loop_
_entity_poly.entity_id
_entity_poly.type
_entity_poly.pdbx_seq_one_letter_code
_entity_poly.pdbx_strand_id
1 'polypeptide(L)'
;MPKYPFVEEEFETVRTIIRERASISRYGDGELRCAIDGSCSSQKGDPKLAEKLRRILKNDIKGLLVGIPRSVERYDWAMYNSKKAGSWVKYRTHRFGSLLDPSKKYYSSFITRSDNAFHINCKQYWDLCKVMWDKRNVVFIQGEEKPIAKTKDLFGNISSSKIIIGPSHHAFDEYEKIKNEAKKHYEKNVLFILALGAAATVLACDIHLDGYQALDLGHMGAFYGNIFKEKPGLEKIEKEAISNDQIYNKELYK
;
A
#
# COMPACT_ATOMS: atom_id res chain seq x y z
N MET A 1 18.75 -4.21 -19.77
CA MET A 1 18.13 -3.54 -18.60
C MET A 1 17.54 -4.63 -17.70
N PRO A 2 17.66 -4.54 -16.38
CA PRO A 2 16.98 -5.50 -15.51
C PRO A 2 15.48 -5.48 -15.81
N LYS A 3 14.89 -6.68 -15.93
CA LYS A 3 13.46 -6.83 -16.14
C LYS A 3 12.73 -6.47 -14.84
N TYR A 4 11.72 -5.59 -14.91
CA TYR A 4 10.89 -5.31 -13.74
C TYR A 4 10.09 -6.58 -13.39
N PRO A 5 9.96 -6.96 -12.10
CA PRO A 5 9.25 -8.16 -11.70
C PRO A 5 7.75 -8.08 -12.01
N PHE A 6 7.10 -9.25 -12.03
CA PHE A 6 5.65 -9.31 -12.08
C PHE A 6 5.04 -8.74 -10.79
N VAL A 7 4.07 -7.85 -10.93
CA VAL A 7 3.33 -7.23 -9.84
C VAL A 7 1.85 -7.51 -10.03
N GLU A 8 1.24 -8.15 -9.03
CA GLU A 8 -0.18 -8.48 -9.03
C GLU A 8 -1.08 -7.23 -9.06
N GLU A 9 -2.29 -7.36 -9.52
CA GLU A 9 -3.26 -6.27 -9.57
C GLU A 9 -3.83 -5.92 -8.20
N GLU A 10 -4.41 -4.71 -8.08
CA GLU A 10 -4.95 -4.17 -6.83
C GLU A 10 -6.08 -5.06 -6.28
N PHE A 11 -7.01 -5.48 -7.14
CA PHE A 11 -8.12 -6.35 -6.73
C PHE A 11 -7.62 -7.70 -6.23
N GLU A 12 -6.71 -8.35 -6.97
CA GLU A 12 -6.21 -9.66 -6.58
C GLU A 12 -5.29 -9.55 -5.37
N THR A 13 -4.58 -8.45 -5.21
CA THR A 13 -3.82 -8.17 -3.97
C THR A 13 -4.77 -8.10 -2.77
N VAL A 14 -5.88 -7.35 -2.86
CA VAL A 14 -6.88 -7.26 -1.78
C VAL A 14 -7.55 -8.61 -1.54
N ARG A 15 -7.93 -9.34 -2.59
CA ARG A 15 -8.51 -10.69 -2.46
C ARG A 15 -7.56 -11.66 -1.77
N THR A 16 -6.26 -11.59 -2.09
CA THR A 16 -5.24 -12.41 -1.42
C THR A 16 -5.13 -12.07 0.06
N ILE A 17 -5.12 -10.78 0.42
CA ILE A 17 -5.13 -10.35 1.84
C ILE A 17 -6.35 -10.93 2.57
N ILE A 18 -7.53 -10.88 1.96
CA ILE A 18 -8.78 -11.39 2.56
C ILE A 18 -8.74 -12.92 2.69
N ARG A 19 -8.45 -13.62 1.60
CA ARG A 19 -8.48 -15.09 1.51
C ARG A 19 -7.49 -15.76 2.46
N GLU A 20 -6.28 -15.20 2.53
CA GLU A 20 -5.15 -15.79 3.25
C GLU A 20 -4.90 -15.14 4.61
N ARG A 21 -5.67 -14.11 4.96
CA ARG A 21 -5.38 -13.22 6.10
C ARG A 21 -3.92 -12.75 6.09
N ALA A 22 -3.40 -12.49 4.90
CA ALA A 22 -2.03 -12.08 4.70
C ALA A 22 -1.78 -10.67 5.25
N SER A 23 -0.58 -10.44 5.75
CA SER A 23 -0.07 -9.10 6.03
C SER A 23 0.47 -8.47 4.76
N ILE A 24 0.67 -7.15 4.74
CA ILE A 24 1.30 -6.45 3.63
C ILE A 24 2.24 -5.36 4.09
N SER A 25 3.49 -5.39 3.57
CA SER A 25 4.47 -4.30 3.63
C SER A 25 4.50 -3.60 2.28
N ARG A 26 4.26 -2.27 2.22
CA ARG A 26 4.13 -1.56 0.96
C ARG A 26 5.28 -0.60 0.71
N TYR A 27 5.75 -0.59 -0.52
CA TYR A 27 6.79 0.30 -0.99
C TYR A 27 6.23 1.28 -2.00
N GLY A 28 6.31 2.56 -1.70
CA GLY A 28 6.25 3.64 -2.66
C GLY A 28 7.65 4.11 -3.04
N ASP A 29 7.74 5.19 -3.80
CA ASP A 29 9.04 5.78 -4.18
C ASP A 29 9.84 6.26 -2.95
N GLY A 30 9.15 6.62 -1.86
CA GLY A 30 9.76 7.01 -0.58
C GLY A 30 10.48 5.85 0.08
N GLU A 31 9.80 4.72 0.26
CA GLU A 31 10.31 3.51 0.89
C GLU A 31 11.45 2.89 0.05
N LEU A 32 11.30 2.89 -1.28
CA LEU A 32 12.36 2.44 -2.18
C LEU A 32 13.60 3.34 -2.11
N ARG A 33 13.42 4.66 -1.96
CA ARG A 33 14.53 5.59 -1.70
C ARG A 33 15.20 5.31 -0.37
N CYS A 34 14.41 5.16 0.71
CA CYS A 34 14.94 4.79 2.02
C CYS A 34 15.74 3.48 1.96
N ALA A 35 15.32 2.52 1.14
CA ALA A 35 16.04 1.26 0.96
C ALA A 35 17.42 1.44 0.28
N ILE A 36 17.60 2.47 -0.55
CA ILE A 36 18.90 2.78 -1.18
C ILE A 36 19.76 3.63 -0.22
N ASP A 37 19.28 4.83 0.09
CA ASP A 37 20.04 5.90 0.73
C ASP A 37 19.72 6.04 2.24
N GLY A 38 18.73 5.27 2.73
CA GLY A 38 18.22 5.39 4.09
C GLY A 38 17.34 6.60 4.32
N SER A 39 17.05 7.44 3.31
CA SER A 39 16.32 8.70 3.46
C SER A 39 15.19 8.89 2.45
N CYS A 40 14.12 9.57 2.85
CA CYS A 40 13.07 10.10 2.00
C CYS A 40 12.50 11.40 2.61
N SER A 41 11.47 11.98 1.99
CA SER A 41 10.91 13.26 2.45
C SER A 41 10.38 13.25 3.89
N SER A 42 9.90 12.11 4.37
CA SER A 42 9.35 11.94 5.72
C SER A 42 10.29 11.23 6.70
N GLN A 43 11.44 10.75 6.25
CA GLN A 43 12.36 9.97 7.06
C GLN A 43 13.82 10.33 6.71
N LYS A 44 14.58 10.79 7.69
CA LYS A 44 16.03 10.99 7.55
C LYS A 44 16.74 9.65 7.37
N GLY A 45 17.96 9.69 6.84
CA GLY A 45 18.77 8.52 6.60
C GLY A 45 19.01 7.70 7.87
N ASP A 46 18.72 6.41 7.79
CA ASP A 46 19.02 5.42 8.82
C ASP A 46 19.46 4.10 8.17
N PRO A 47 20.71 3.66 8.40
CA PRO A 47 21.23 2.43 7.81
C PRO A 47 20.47 1.16 8.23
N LYS A 48 19.93 1.12 9.46
CA LYS A 48 19.17 -0.02 9.97
C LYS A 48 17.81 -0.11 9.27
N LEU A 49 17.15 1.05 9.06
CA LEU A 49 15.92 1.11 8.27
C LEU A 49 16.17 0.62 6.84
N ALA A 50 17.21 1.14 6.19
CA ALA A 50 17.57 0.76 4.83
C ALA A 50 17.83 -0.74 4.70
N GLU A 51 18.56 -1.34 5.65
CA GLU A 51 18.82 -2.77 5.69
C GLU A 51 17.53 -3.59 5.86
N LYS A 52 16.67 -3.22 6.83
CA LYS A 52 15.37 -3.89 7.05
C LYS A 52 14.49 -3.83 5.80
N LEU A 53 14.39 -2.67 5.15
CA LEU A 53 13.62 -2.51 3.91
C LEU A 53 14.17 -3.41 2.79
N ARG A 54 15.49 -3.41 2.54
CA ARG A 54 16.11 -4.30 1.53
C ARG A 54 15.86 -5.79 1.82
N ARG A 55 15.93 -6.17 3.08
CA ARG A 55 15.68 -7.55 3.50
C ARG A 55 14.24 -7.99 3.23
N ILE A 56 13.24 -7.15 3.51
CA ILE A 56 11.83 -7.43 3.22
C ILE A 56 11.59 -7.55 1.70
N LEU A 57 12.19 -6.68 0.89
CA LEU A 57 12.06 -6.75 -0.57
C LEU A 57 12.53 -8.08 -1.15
N LYS A 58 13.62 -8.65 -0.60
CA LYS A 58 14.27 -9.85 -1.16
C LYS A 58 13.72 -11.15 -0.61
N ASN A 59 13.31 -11.18 0.66
CA ASN A 59 12.93 -12.43 1.30
C ASN A 59 11.46 -12.78 1.03
N ASP A 60 11.20 -14.07 0.82
CA ASP A 60 9.85 -14.62 0.83
C ASP A 60 9.48 -15.03 2.26
N ILE A 61 8.56 -14.29 2.84
CA ILE A 61 8.03 -14.56 4.18
C ILE A 61 6.60 -15.05 3.97
N LYS A 62 6.34 -16.28 4.35
CA LYS A 62 5.02 -16.90 4.21
C LYS A 62 3.93 -16.06 4.88
N GLY A 63 2.89 -15.67 4.12
CA GLY A 63 1.77 -14.86 4.63
C GLY A 63 2.06 -13.35 4.69
N LEU A 64 3.26 -12.90 4.32
CA LEU A 64 3.57 -11.48 4.14
C LEU A 64 3.65 -11.14 2.66
N LEU A 65 2.76 -10.28 2.19
CA LEU A 65 2.81 -9.72 0.84
C LEU A 65 3.78 -8.53 0.80
N VAL A 66 4.59 -8.47 -0.25
CA VAL A 66 5.45 -7.31 -0.51
C VAL A 66 4.85 -6.52 -1.65
N GLY A 67 4.30 -5.35 -1.34
CA GLY A 67 3.69 -4.45 -2.31
C GLY A 67 4.70 -3.47 -2.88
N ILE A 68 4.82 -3.44 -4.22
CA ILE A 68 5.62 -2.45 -4.96
C ILE A 68 4.75 -1.75 -6.02
N PRO A 69 5.18 -0.59 -6.54
CA PRO A 69 4.47 0.08 -7.62
C PRO A 69 4.40 -0.81 -8.87
N ARG A 70 3.25 -0.92 -9.50
CA ARG A 70 3.12 -1.58 -10.80
C ARG A 70 3.83 -0.77 -11.87
N SER A 71 4.54 -1.44 -12.77
CA SER A 71 5.19 -0.85 -13.93
C SER A 71 4.34 -1.01 -15.20
N VAL A 72 3.04 -0.78 -15.13
CA VAL A 72 2.17 -1.05 -16.27
C VAL A 72 2.01 0.24 -17.09
N GLU A 73 2.25 0.16 -18.39
CA GLU A 73 2.03 1.24 -19.35
C GLU A 73 0.62 1.82 -19.24
N ARG A 74 -0.35 0.95 -19.01
CA ARG A 74 -1.77 1.27 -18.82
C ARG A 74 -2.04 2.21 -17.63
N TYR A 75 -1.30 2.03 -16.55
CA TYR A 75 -1.41 2.83 -15.34
C TYR A 75 -0.88 4.23 -15.52
N ASP A 76 0.22 4.31 -16.19
CA ASP A 76 0.87 5.56 -16.52
C ASP A 76 0.00 6.43 -17.45
N TRP A 77 -0.77 5.80 -18.33
CA TRP A 77 -1.65 6.50 -19.27
C TRP A 77 -2.84 7.18 -18.57
N ALA A 78 -3.47 6.53 -17.62
CA ALA A 78 -4.64 7.06 -16.91
C ALA A 78 -4.30 8.23 -15.98
N MET A 79 -3.11 8.22 -15.37
CA MET A 79 -2.72 9.22 -14.38
C MET A 79 -2.08 10.49 -14.94
N TYR A 80 -1.37 10.43 -16.05
CA TYR A 80 -0.43 11.48 -16.44
C TYR A 80 -0.51 11.95 -17.90
N ASN A 81 -1.59 11.72 -18.61
CA ASN A 81 -1.66 12.19 -19.99
C ASN A 81 -0.34 11.97 -20.74
N SER A 82 0.00 10.74 -20.97
CA SER A 82 0.96 10.09 -21.88
C SER A 82 2.44 10.49 -21.92
N LYS A 83 2.83 11.74 -21.84
CA LYS A 83 4.25 12.12 -22.09
C LYS A 83 5.20 11.91 -20.88
N LYS A 84 4.68 11.90 -19.66
CA LYS A 84 5.49 11.70 -18.43
C LYS A 84 5.56 10.27 -17.94
N ALA A 85 4.65 9.44 -18.37
CA ALA A 85 4.45 8.09 -17.88
C ALA A 85 5.61 7.15 -18.20
N GLY A 86 6.01 7.06 -19.45
CA GLY A 86 7.17 6.25 -19.85
C GLY A 86 8.49 6.65 -19.14
N SER A 87 8.60 7.91 -18.71
CA SER A 87 9.75 8.35 -17.93
C SER A 87 9.77 7.81 -16.50
N TRP A 88 8.60 7.65 -15.87
CA TRP A 88 8.49 7.09 -14.52
C TRP A 88 8.82 5.59 -14.46
N VAL A 89 8.35 4.80 -15.43
CA VAL A 89 8.71 3.38 -15.52
C VAL A 89 10.22 3.21 -15.73
N LYS A 90 10.80 3.94 -16.68
CA LYS A 90 12.26 3.94 -16.91
C LYS A 90 13.01 4.37 -15.65
N TYR A 91 12.58 5.43 -15.00
CA TYR A 91 13.19 5.93 -13.77
C TYR A 91 13.14 4.88 -12.66
N ARG A 92 11.99 4.26 -12.41
CA ARG A 92 11.84 3.23 -11.37
C ARG A 92 12.68 2.00 -11.69
N THR A 93 12.63 1.51 -12.92
CA THR A 93 13.43 0.35 -13.35
C THR A 93 14.91 0.62 -13.22
N HIS A 94 15.36 1.79 -13.65
CA HIS A 94 16.79 2.16 -13.57
C HIS A 94 17.24 2.36 -12.12
N ARG A 95 16.45 3.05 -11.31
CA ARG A 95 16.85 3.43 -9.95
C ARG A 95 16.65 2.32 -8.92
N PHE A 96 15.58 1.57 -9.04
CA PHE A 96 15.14 0.59 -8.03
C PHE A 96 15.25 -0.86 -8.49
N GLY A 97 15.49 -1.11 -9.77
CA GLY A 97 15.52 -2.47 -10.32
C GLY A 97 16.55 -3.39 -9.66
N SER A 98 17.67 -2.85 -9.19
CA SER A 98 18.69 -3.62 -8.46
C SER A 98 18.26 -4.06 -7.06
N LEU A 99 17.20 -3.44 -6.49
CA LEU A 99 16.63 -3.82 -5.20
C LEU A 99 15.66 -4.98 -5.33
N LEU A 100 15.08 -5.18 -6.52
CA LEU A 100 14.01 -6.12 -6.76
C LEU A 100 14.56 -7.43 -7.33
N ASP A 101 13.91 -8.54 -6.99
CA ASP A 101 14.17 -9.84 -7.58
C ASP A 101 13.19 -10.06 -8.76
N PRO A 102 13.67 -10.14 -10.02
CA PRO A 102 12.80 -10.32 -11.17
C PRO A 102 12.05 -11.66 -11.20
N SER A 103 12.51 -12.65 -10.44
CA SER A 103 11.88 -13.97 -10.32
C SER A 103 10.79 -14.04 -9.26
N LYS A 104 10.76 -13.06 -8.34
CA LYS A 104 9.80 -12.99 -7.25
C LYS A 104 8.48 -12.39 -7.73
N LYS A 105 7.37 -12.95 -7.23
CA LYS A 105 6.05 -12.33 -7.36
C LYS A 105 5.91 -11.22 -6.31
N TYR A 106 5.55 -10.03 -6.78
CA TYR A 106 5.18 -8.91 -5.92
C TYR A 106 3.68 -8.61 -6.04
N TYR A 107 3.19 -7.79 -5.12
CA TYR A 107 1.80 -7.34 -5.05
C TYR A 107 1.71 -5.83 -5.26
N SER A 108 0.52 -5.31 -5.53
CA SER A 108 0.39 -3.87 -5.75
C SER A 108 0.50 -3.08 -4.45
N SER A 109 1.41 -2.11 -4.42
CA SER A 109 1.42 -1.10 -3.36
C SER A 109 0.30 -0.08 -3.50
N PHE A 110 -0.40 -0.09 -4.64
CA PHE A 110 -1.44 0.88 -4.97
C PHE A 110 -2.84 0.50 -4.50
N ILE A 111 -2.98 -0.57 -3.72
CA ILE A 111 -4.27 -0.97 -3.13
C ILE A 111 -4.93 0.14 -2.31
N THR A 112 -4.19 1.18 -1.95
CA THR A 112 -4.70 2.31 -1.16
C THR A 112 -4.95 3.56 -2.00
N ARG A 113 -4.73 3.46 -3.32
CA ARG A 113 -4.83 4.58 -4.24
C ARG A 113 -6.03 4.41 -5.14
N SER A 114 -7.00 5.23 -4.90
CA SER A 114 -8.24 5.26 -5.65
C SER A 114 -8.16 6.08 -6.94
N ASP A 115 -7.22 7.01 -7.00
CA ASP A 115 -6.90 7.75 -8.21
C ASP A 115 -6.42 6.83 -9.35
N ASN A 116 -6.05 5.62 -8.99
CA ASN A 116 -5.63 4.56 -9.90
C ASN A 116 -6.77 3.62 -10.28
N ALA A 117 -7.89 3.76 -9.62
CA ALA A 117 -9.07 2.96 -9.86
C ALA A 117 -9.91 3.43 -11.06
N PHE A 118 -9.33 4.22 -11.99
CA PHE A 118 -10.02 4.67 -13.20
C PHE A 118 -10.55 3.53 -14.10
N HIS A 119 -10.07 2.31 -13.88
CA HIS A 119 -10.52 1.10 -14.57
C HIS A 119 -11.37 0.19 -13.70
N ILE A 120 -11.69 0.62 -12.48
CA ILE A 120 -12.34 -0.20 -11.48
C ILE A 120 -13.55 0.57 -10.98
N ASN A 121 -14.69 -0.10 -10.89
CA ASN A 121 -15.83 0.44 -10.13
C ASN A 121 -15.36 0.77 -8.72
N CYS A 122 -15.14 2.05 -8.44
CA CYS A 122 -14.57 2.52 -7.18
C CYS A 122 -15.37 2.03 -5.97
N LYS A 123 -16.71 1.99 -6.09
CA LYS A 123 -17.56 1.50 -5.02
C LYS A 123 -17.29 0.02 -4.72
N GLN A 124 -17.27 -0.84 -5.75
CA GLN A 124 -16.99 -2.27 -5.57
C GLN A 124 -15.61 -2.51 -4.98
N TYR A 125 -14.62 -1.75 -5.41
CA TYR A 125 -13.27 -1.86 -4.88
C TYR A 125 -13.21 -1.50 -3.39
N TRP A 126 -13.83 -0.40 -2.99
CA TRP A 126 -13.85 0.02 -1.59
C TRP A 126 -14.69 -0.90 -0.71
N ASP A 127 -15.79 -1.42 -1.24
CA ASP A 127 -16.59 -2.44 -0.54
C ASP A 127 -15.76 -3.72 -0.32
N LEU A 128 -14.98 -4.13 -1.31
CA LEU A 128 -14.03 -5.24 -1.16
C LEU A 128 -12.94 -4.91 -0.12
N CYS A 129 -12.36 -3.71 -0.15
CA CYS A 129 -11.37 -3.30 0.86
C CYS A 129 -11.92 -3.37 2.28
N LYS A 130 -13.18 -2.97 2.50
CA LYS A 130 -13.82 -3.01 3.81
C LYS A 130 -13.91 -4.42 4.40
N VAL A 131 -13.92 -5.47 3.56
CA VAL A 131 -13.92 -6.86 4.04
C VAL A 131 -12.64 -7.21 4.81
N MET A 132 -11.51 -6.56 4.54
CA MET A 132 -10.24 -6.83 5.24
C MET A 132 -10.36 -6.61 6.76
N TRP A 133 -11.20 -5.67 7.20
CA TRP A 133 -11.37 -5.31 8.62
C TRP A 133 -12.79 -5.45 9.14
N ASP A 134 -13.69 -6.08 8.36
CA ASP A 134 -15.08 -6.26 8.76
C ASP A 134 -15.18 -7.01 10.09
N LYS A 135 -15.89 -6.42 11.05
CA LYS A 135 -16.15 -6.97 12.40
C LYS A 135 -14.88 -7.36 13.16
N ARG A 136 -13.74 -6.71 12.89
CA ARG A 136 -12.48 -6.99 13.58
C ARG A 136 -12.16 -5.96 14.66
N ASN A 137 -11.42 -6.38 15.67
CA ASN A 137 -10.74 -5.47 16.58
C ASN A 137 -9.50 -4.93 15.88
N VAL A 138 -9.39 -3.61 15.77
CA VAL A 138 -8.34 -2.94 15.00
C VAL A 138 -7.47 -2.10 15.93
N VAL A 139 -6.16 -2.21 15.75
CA VAL A 139 -5.19 -1.28 16.34
C VAL A 139 -4.59 -0.43 15.21
N PHE A 140 -4.90 0.86 15.21
CA PHE A 140 -4.30 1.81 14.30
C PHE A 140 -2.96 2.29 14.85
N ILE A 141 -1.90 2.25 14.02
CA ILE A 141 -0.59 2.84 14.32
C ILE A 141 -0.33 3.91 13.28
N GLN A 142 -0.36 5.18 13.67
CA GLN A 142 -0.43 6.31 12.75
C GLN A 142 0.26 7.56 13.27
N GLY A 143 0.59 8.47 12.34
CA GLY A 143 1.06 9.83 12.71
C GLY A 143 -0.11 10.74 13.11
N GLU A 144 0.20 11.80 13.83
CA GLU A 144 -0.80 12.77 14.29
C GLU A 144 -1.43 13.60 13.18
N GLU A 145 -0.63 14.01 12.18
CA GLU A 145 -1.05 14.99 11.18
C GLU A 145 -2.12 14.46 10.21
N LYS A 146 -2.05 13.17 9.85
CA LYS A 146 -2.96 12.54 8.87
C LYS A 146 -3.50 11.22 9.39
N PRO A 147 -4.33 11.26 10.43
CA PRO A 147 -4.79 10.04 11.08
C PRO A 147 -5.76 9.24 10.21
N ILE A 148 -5.37 8.03 9.84
CA ILE A 148 -6.18 7.11 9.05
C ILE A 148 -7.46 6.69 9.79
N ALA A 149 -7.39 6.53 11.11
CA ALA A 149 -8.52 6.13 11.96
C ALA A 149 -9.70 7.12 11.93
N LYS A 150 -9.46 8.39 11.54
CA LYS A 150 -10.53 9.41 11.42
C LYS A 150 -11.44 9.23 10.21
N THR A 151 -11.13 8.32 9.29
CA THR A 151 -11.94 8.05 8.10
C THR A 151 -13.11 7.11 8.45
N LYS A 152 -14.11 7.65 9.15
CA LYS A 152 -15.23 6.87 9.74
C LYS A 152 -15.97 6.02 8.72
N ASP A 153 -16.25 6.55 7.53
CA ASP A 153 -17.00 5.83 6.50
C ASP A 153 -16.23 4.62 5.94
N LEU A 154 -14.90 4.69 5.96
CA LEU A 154 -14.04 3.60 5.53
C LEU A 154 -13.98 2.49 6.58
N PHE A 155 -13.89 2.84 7.84
CA PHE A 155 -13.72 1.90 8.96
C PHE A 155 -14.98 1.74 9.83
N GLY A 156 -16.16 2.11 9.32
CA GLY A 156 -17.40 2.04 10.07
C GLY A 156 -17.87 0.61 10.41
N ASN A 157 -17.29 -0.40 9.78
CA ASN A 157 -17.66 -1.82 9.96
C ASN A 157 -16.71 -2.61 10.89
N ILE A 158 -15.75 -1.96 11.55
CA ILE A 158 -14.91 -2.61 12.57
C ILE A 158 -15.68 -2.81 13.88
N SER A 159 -15.28 -3.81 14.69
CA SER A 159 -15.91 -4.04 16.01
C SER A 159 -15.44 -3.07 17.07
N SER A 160 -14.14 -2.82 17.12
CA SER A 160 -13.52 -1.90 18.07
C SER A 160 -12.22 -1.33 17.53
N SER A 161 -11.76 -0.23 18.09
CA SER A 161 -10.46 0.32 17.72
C SER A 161 -9.68 0.83 18.90
N LYS A 162 -8.35 0.69 18.81
CA LYS A 162 -7.36 1.37 19.64
C LYS A 162 -6.42 2.14 18.72
N ILE A 163 -5.79 3.20 19.22
CA ILE A 163 -4.92 4.07 18.42
C ILE A 163 -3.58 4.23 19.15
N ILE A 164 -2.51 3.95 18.43
CA ILE A 164 -1.13 4.24 18.84
C ILE A 164 -0.66 5.38 17.95
N ILE A 165 -0.23 6.48 18.57
CA ILE A 165 0.29 7.64 17.87
C ILE A 165 1.81 7.58 17.87
N GLY A 166 2.39 7.71 16.69
CA GLY A 166 3.82 7.92 16.49
C GLY A 166 4.11 9.25 15.80
N PRO A 167 5.38 9.64 15.67
CA PRO A 167 5.76 10.85 14.96
C PRO A 167 5.31 10.82 13.49
N SER A 168 4.77 11.94 12.99
CA SER A 168 4.41 12.07 11.56
C SER A 168 5.63 12.09 10.63
N HIS A 169 6.77 12.51 11.18
CA HIS A 169 8.08 12.51 10.50
C HIS A 169 9.10 11.77 11.35
N HIS A 170 10.05 11.12 10.70
CA HIS A 170 11.15 10.40 11.36
C HIS A 170 10.68 9.31 12.34
N ALA A 171 9.55 8.65 12.03
CA ALA A 171 8.94 7.67 12.92
C ALA A 171 9.85 6.48 13.26
N PHE A 172 10.86 6.20 12.45
CA PHE A 172 11.83 5.15 12.74
C PHE A 172 12.72 5.47 13.94
N ASP A 173 12.86 6.75 14.31
CA ASP A 173 13.62 7.15 15.52
C ASP A 173 12.95 6.63 16.80
N GLU A 174 11.62 6.46 16.80
CA GLU A 174 10.85 5.91 17.92
C GLU A 174 10.38 4.45 17.65
N TYR A 175 10.99 3.77 16.69
CA TYR A 175 10.55 2.47 16.21
C TYR A 175 10.34 1.43 17.30
N GLU A 176 11.32 1.24 18.18
CA GLU A 176 11.26 0.24 19.25
C GLU A 176 10.18 0.58 20.28
N LYS A 177 9.99 1.86 20.59
CA LYS A 177 8.93 2.32 21.48
C LYS A 177 7.55 2.00 20.89
N ILE A 178 7.33 2.30 19.61
CA ILE A 178 6.07 2.03 18.90
C ILE A 178 5.81 0.53 18.81
N LYS A 179 6.84 -0.26 18.48
CA LYS A 179 6.75 -1.71 18.42
C LYS A 179 6.39 -2.32 19.78
N ASN A 180 7.02 -1.84 20.86
CA ASN A 180 6.72 -2.30 22.21
C ASN A 180 5.31 -1.90 22.66
N GLU A 181 4.81 -0.74 22.25
CA GLU A 181 3.43 -0.35 22.49
C GLU A 181 2.45 -1.25 21.73
N ALA A 182 2.74 -1.57 20.47
CA ALA A 182 1.94 -2.50 19.67
C ALA A 182 1.81 -3.88 20.33
N LYS A 183 2.90 -4.39 20.93
CA LYS A 183 2.90 -5.68 21.63
C LYS A 183 1.92 -5.77 22.80
N LYS A 184 1.61 -4.66 23.46
CA LYS A 184 0.60 -4.62 24.54
C LYS A 184 -0.82 -4.92 24.05
N HIS A 185 -1.04 -4.90 22.75
CA HIS A 185 -2.31 -5.14 22.08
C HIS A 185 -2.34 -6.46 21.31
N TYR A 186 -1.41 -7.37 21.56
CA TYR A 186 -1.37 -8.68 20.94
C TYR A 186 -2.48 -9.57 21.52
N GLU A 187 -3.63 -9.52 20.88
CA GLU A 187 -4.83 -10.26 21.24
C GLU A 187 -5.27 -11.16 20.07
N LYS A 188 -5.99 -12.24 20.38
CA LYS A 188 -6.50 -13.16 19.36
C LYS A 188 -7.36 -12.41 18.32
N ASN A 189 -7.07 -12.60 17.04
CA ASN A 189 -7.79 -11.98 15.90
C ASN A 189 -7.67 -10.46 15.79
N VAL A 190 -6.76 -9.81 16.51
CA VAL A 190 -6.51 -8.38 16.31
C VAL A 190 -5.92 -8.13 14.90
N LEU A 191 -6.28 -7.00 14.31
CA LEU A 191 -5.70 -6.51 13.06
C LEU A 191 -4.97 -5.20 13.32
N PHE A 192 -3.73 -5.10 12.89
CA PHE A 192 -2.97 -3.86 12.91
C PHE A 192 -3.09 -3.14 11.56
N ILE A 193 -3.46 -1.86 11.58
CA ILE A 193 -3.50 -0.99 10.41
C ILE A 193 -2.50 0.13 10.62
N LEU A 194 -1.53 0.23 9.71
CA LEU A 194 -0.38 1.11 9.86
C LEU A 194 -0.38 2.24 8.83
N ALA A 195 -0.07 3.45 9.29
CA ALA A 195 0.06 4.65 8.49
C ALA A 195 1.17 5.56 9.04
N LEU A 196 2.45 5.11 8.92
CA LEU A 196 3.59 5.73 9.59
C LEU A 196 4.84 5.81 8.67
N GLY A 197 4.60 6.09 7.38
CA GLY A 197 5.66 6.17 6.38
C GLY A 197 6.51 4.91 6.31
N ALA A 198 7.80 5.05 6.04
CA ALA A 198 8.71 3.91 5.89
C ALA A 198 8.83 3.01 7.14
N ALA A 199 8.56 3.56 8.33
CA ALA A 199 8.50 2.78 9.55
C ALA A 199 7.32 1.78 9.53
N ALA A 200 6.18 2.13 8.93
CA ALA A 200 5.04 1.24 8.81
C ALA A 200 5.37 -0.01 7.99
N THR A 201 6.12 0.13 6.91
CA THR A 201 6.52 -0.98 6.03
C THR A 201 7.31 -2.05 6.80
N VAL A 202 8.25 -1.61 7.64
CA VAL A 202 9.06 -2.51 8.48
C VAL A 202 8.25 -3.06 9.64
N LEU A 203 7.43 -2.22 10.28
CA LEU A 203 6.61 -2.62 11.41
C LEU A 203 5.55 -3.66 11.03
N ALA A 204 4.99 -3.56 9.82
CA ALA A 204 4.06 -4.57 9.30
C ALA A 204 4.73 -5.96 9.21
N CYS A 205 5.97 -6.01 8.74
CA CYS A 205 6.75 -7.23 8.71
C CYS A 205 7.05 -7.78 10.11
N ASP A 206 7.51 -6.92 11.03
CA ASP A 206 7.87 -7.35 12.38
C ASP A 206 6.63 -7.85 13.16
N ILE A 207 5.48 -7.18 13.06
CA ILE A 207 4.21 -7.62 13.67
C ILE A 207 3.75 -8.95 13.05
N HIS A 208 3.92 -9.11 11.74
CA HIS A 208 3.63 -10.37 11.05
C HIS A 208 4.49 -11.52 11.56
N LEU A 209 5.78 -11.29 11.74
CA LEU A 209 6.71 -12.29 12.28
C LEU A 209 6.39 -12.65 13.76
N ASP A 210 5.79 -11.74 14.50
CA ASP A 210 5.28 -11.98 15.84
C ASP A 210 3.92 -12.74 15.83
N GLY A 211 3.39 -13.12 14.65
CA GLY A 211 2.18 -13.96 14.46
C GLY A 211 0.87 -13.19 14.31
N TYR A 212 0.92 -11.88 14.06
CA TYR A 212 -0.26 -11.03 13.92
C TYR A 212 -0.41 -10.45 12.51
N GLN A 213 -1.64 -10.25 12.07
CA GLN A 213 -1.89 -9.62 10.79
C GLN A 213 -1.68 -8.12 10.86
N ALA A 214 -0.88 -7.59 9.96
CA ALA A 214 -0.58 -6.17 9.85
C ALA A 214 -0.70 -5.67 8.40
N LEU A 215 -1.44 -4.59 8.21
CA LEU A 215 -1.66 -3.95 6.91
C LEU A 215 -1.04 -2.55 6.91
N ASP A 216 0.03 -2.37 6.16
CA ASP A 216 0.54 -1.04 5.84
C ASP A 216 -0.38 -0.39 4.81
N LEU A 217 -1.25 0.51 5.25
CA LEU A 217 -2.23 1.19 4.39
C LEU A 217 -1.90 2.68 4.15
N GLY A 218 -0.89 3.21 4.80
CA GLY A 218 -0.38 4.57 4.57
C GLY A 218 -1.49 5.63 4.48
N HIS A 219 -1.56 6.36 3.37
CA HIS A 219 -2.50 7.46 3.16
C HIS A 219 -3.90 7.04 2.66
N MET A 220 -4.31 5.79 2.85
CA MET A 220 -5.58 5.26 2.33
C MET A 220 -6.80 6.14 2.68
N GLY A 221 -6.86 6.65 3.90
CA GLY A 221 -7.97 7.52 4.33
C GLY A 221 -8.07 8.82 3.53
N ALA A 222 -6.95 9.42 3.15
CA ALA A 222 -6.94 10.63 2.33
C ALA A 222 -7.45 10.34 0.92
N PHE A 223 -7.03 9.23 0.31
CA PHE A 223 -7.49 8.85 -1.03
C PHE A 223 -8.97 8.47 -1.03
N TYR A 224 -9.45 7.74 -0.03
CA TYR A 224 -10.87 7.44 0.12
C TYR A 224 -11.72 8.71 0.23
N GLY A 225 -11.28 9.69 1.05
CA GLY A 225 -12.00 10.94 1.24
C GLY A 225 -12.10 11.80 -0.05
N ASN A 226 -11.06 11.83 -0.83
CA ASN A 226 -11.00 12.65 -2.05
C ASN A 226 -11.98 12.17 -3.13
N ILE A 227 -12.23 10.87 -3.23
CA ILE A 227 -13.15 10.32 -4.22
C ILE A 227 -14.60 10.65 -3.90
N PHE A 228 -15.01 10.44 -2.65
CA PHE A 228 -16.42 10.56 -2.29
C PHE A 228 -16.86 11.98 -1.95
N LYS A 229 -15.92 12.90 -1.71
CA LYS A 229 -16.23 14.29 -1.31
C LYS A 229 -16.14 15.33 -2.43
N GLU A 230 -15.40 15.09 -3.48
CA GLU A 230 -14.97 16.20 -4.36
C GLU A 230 -15.40 16.13 -5.84
N LYS A 231 -16.03 15.06 -6.30
CA LYS A 231 -16.33 14.99 -7.74
C LYS A 231 -17.72 14.43 -8.08
N PRO A 232 -18.73 15.31 -8.25
CA PRO A 232 -20.02 14.91 -8.83
C PRO A 232 -19.92 14.60 -10.35
N GLY A 233 -18.82 14.10 -10.83
CA GLY A 233 -18.56 13.72 -12.23
C GLY A 233 -17.92 12.36 -12.38
N LEU A 234 -17.65 11.64 -11.28
CA LEU A 234 -16.98 10.34 -11.30
C LEU A 234 -17.75 9.28 -12.09
N GLU A 235 -19.08 9.29 -12.04
CA GLU A 235 -19.91 8.38 -12.85
C GLU A 235 -19.67 8.53 -14.35
N LYS A 236 -19.35 9.74 -14.81
CA LYS A 236 -19.03 9.99 -16.21
C LYS A 236 -17.64 9.47 -16.57
N ILE A 237 -16.67 9.67 -15.68
CA ILE A 237 -15.30 9.16 -15.84
C ILE A 237 -15.28 7.63 -15.78
N GLU A 238 -16.07 7.01 -14.88
CA GLU A 238 -16.21 5.55 -14.81
C GLU A 238 -16.81 4.98 -16.12
N LYS A 239 -17.82 5.61 -16.69
CA LYS A 239 -18.40 5.19 -17.97
C LYS A 239 -17.42 5.32 -19.14
N GLU A 240 -16.64 6.39 -19.20
CA GLU A 240 -15.61 6.59 -20.20
C GLU A 240 -14.45 5.60 -20.06
N ALA A 241 -14.04 5.28 -18.81
CA ALA A 241 -13.01 4.28 -18.53
C ALA A 241 -13.45 2.85 -18.91
N ILE A 242 -14.69 2.48 -18.56
CA ILE A 242 -15.27 1.16 -18.95
C ILE A 242 -15.35 1.04 -20.47
N SER A 243 -15.76 2.10 -21.18
CA SER A 243 -15.81 2.13 -22.64
C SER A 243 -14.41 1.91 -23.25
N ASN A 244 -13.41 2.59 -22.71
CA ASN A 244 -12.03 2.44 -23.18
C ASN A 244 -11.43 1.05 -22.86
N ASP A 245 -11.79 0.46 -21.74
CA ASP A 245 -11.36 -0.88 -21.35
C ASP A 245 -11.94 -1.97 -22.28
N GLN A 246 -13.18 -1.80 -22.74
CA GLN A 246 -13.79 -2.68 -23.73
C GLN A 246 -13.12 -2.57 -25.10
N ILE A 247 -12.65 -1.39 -25.50
CA ILE A 247 -11.93 -1.17 -26.76
C ILE A 247 -10.54 -1.82 -26.68
N TYR A 248 -9.84 -1.67 -25.57
CA TYR A 248 -8.48 -2.20 -25.37
C TYR A 248 -8.46 -3.72 -25.29
N ASN A 249 -9.43 -4.34 -24.63
CA ASN A 249 -9.54 -5.80 -24.58
C ASN A 249 -9.85 -6.43 -25.95
N LYS A 250 -10.51 -5.71 -26.86
CA LYS A 250 -10.71 -6.16 -28.24
C LYS A 250 -9.46 -6.13 -29.10
N GLU A 251 -8.49 -5.28 -28.79
CA GLU A 251 -7.22 -5.19 -29.54
C GLU A 251 -6.15 -6.16 -29.03
N LEU A 252 -6.21 -6.58 -27.77
CA LEU A 252 -5.27 -7.55 -27.19
C LEU A 252 -5.57 -9.02 -27.54
N TYR A 253 -6.77 -9.31 -28.04
CA TYR A 253 -7.21 -10.65 -28.42
C TYR A 253 -7.42 -10.81 -29.94
N LYS A 254 -6.89 -9.87 -30.74
CA LYS A 254 -6.72 -10.03 -32.20
C LYS A 254 -5.25 -10.29 -32.51
#